data_6751eac9790f12dd4dd22eddd53b1a22
#
_entry.id   6751eac9790f12dd4dd22eddd53b1a22
#
_cell.length_a   1.000
_cell.length_b   1.000
_cell.length_c   1.000
_cell.angle_alpha   90.00
_cell.angle_beta   90.00
_cell.angle_gamma   90.00
#
_symmetry.space_group_name_H-M   'P 1'
#
loop_
_entity.id
_entity.type
_entity.pdbx_description
1 polymer ?
#
loop_
_entity_poly.entity_id
_entity_poly.type
_entity_poly.pdbx_seq_one_letter_code
_entity_poly.pdbx_strand_id
1 'polypeptide(L)'
;MAAALPFGDYVGVVQRAGTGLLACANEAGLAAKVPTCPTWTVAHLVGHQAMVHRWAAAHLRGDDPDAVPGQTELRRRPDLLEYFANGLTEVVAALRAAPPDLQAMTFLHDVTDARTFWARRQAHETTVHAVDALAAVLGRVPTEAEAGVPPQVGDDGVDELLRGFFTRGRSRLYDGTPCTLHVRATDTRRSWWVRVDEQLTVADDGADPDVVVQGSAAALYLALWNRGDDIEVSGDHSLVARWRTTQRIRWS
;
A
#
# COMPACT_ATOMS: atom_id res chain seq x y z
N MET A 1 20.57 1.95 0.68
CA MET A 1 19.83 0.67 0.55
C MET A 1 18.51 0.80 1.30
N ALA A 2 17.41 0.48 0.64
CA ALA A 2 16.12 0.39 1.29
C ALA A 2 16.22 -0.60 2.47
N ALA A 3 15.69 -0.26 3.63
CA ALA A 3 15.57 -1.20 4.73
C ALA A 3 14.37 -2.12 4.44
N ALA A 4 14.58 -3.13 3.62
CA ALA A 4 13.61 -4.17 3.44
C ALA A 4 13.43 -4.91 4.77
N LEU A 5 12.19 -5.16 5.16
CA LEU A 5 11.90 -6.03 6.28
C LEU A 5 12.36 -7.46 5.95
N PRO A 6 12.72 -8.28 6.96
CA PRO A 6 12.89 -9.71 6.75
C PRO A 6 11.63 -10.35 6.14
N PHE A 7 11.82 -11.32 5.26
CA PHE A 7 10.70 -12.00 4.57
C PHE A 7 9.58 -12.47 5.53
N GLY A 8 9.96 -13.08 6.67
CA GLY A 8 9.00 -13.56 7.67
C GLY A 8 8.17 -12.46 8.30
N ASP A 9 8.71 -11.25 8.41
CA ASP A 9 8.02 -10.11 8.97
C ASP A 9 6.92 -9.61 8.03
N TYR A 10 7.16 -9.60 6.70
CA TYR A 10 6.12 -9.31 5.71
C TYR A 10 4.94 -10.29 5.82
N VAL A 11 5.23 -11.58 5.93
CA VAL A 11 4.18 -12.61 6.09
C VAL A 11 3.38 -12.37 7.37
N GLY A 12 4.06 -11.99 8.47
CA GLY A 12 3.43 -11.60 9.71
C GLY A 12 2.54 -10.34 9.57
N VAL A 13 2.99 -9.36 8.79
CA VAL A 13 2.19 -8.15 8.49
C VAL A 13 0.93 -8.52 7.71
N VAL A 14 1.02 -9.33 6.65
CA VAL A 14 -0.15 -9.80 5.88
C VAL A 14 -1.18 -10.44 6.81
N GLN A 15 -0.74 -11.35 7.68
CA GLN A 15 -1.63 -12.07 8.58
C GLN A 15 -2.33 -11.14 9.57
N ARG A 16 -1.58 -10.24 10.23
CA ARG A 16 -2.16 -9.29 11.20
C ARG A 16 -3.11 -8.30 10.53
N ALA A 17 -2.67 -7.68 9.44
CA ALA A 17 -3.47 -6.70 8.72
C ALA A 17 -4.75 -7.32 8.13
N GLY A 18 -4.66 -8.52 7.55
CA GLY A 18 -5.82 -9.24 7.01
C GLY A 18 -6.82 -9.63 8.10
N THR A 19 -6.34 -10.05 9.26
CA THR A 19 -7.20 -10.34 10.43
C THR A 19 -7.90 -9.07 10.93
N GLY A 20 -7.18 -7.95 11.01
CA GLY A 20 -7.75 -6.65 11.36
C GLY A 20 -8.78 -6.16 10.35
N LEU A 21 -8.51 -6.31 9.05
CA LEU A 21 -9.46 -5.99 7.99
C LEU A 21 -10.76 -6.78 8.13
N LEU A 22 -10.66 -8.09 8.36
CA LEU A 22 -11.83 -8.95 8.55
C LEU A 22 -12.66 -8.53 9.77
N ALA A 23 -12.00 -8.21 10.89
CA ALA A 23 -12.68 -7.76 12.10
C ALA A 23 -13.43 -6.44 11.87
N CYS A 24 -12.77 -5.44 11.28
CA CYS A 24 -13.37 -4.16 10.94
C CYS A 24 -14.51 -4.30 9.91
N ALA A 25 -14.35 -5.17 8.92
CA ALA A 25 -15.39 -5.42 7.91
C ALA A 25 -16.66 -6.07 8.52
N ASN A 26 -16.47 -6.98 9.48
CA ASN A 26 -17.57 -7.56 10.26
C ASN A 26 -18.30 -6.49 11.10
N GLU A 27 -17.55 -5.62 11.78
CA GLU A 27 -18.09 -4.58 12.65
C GLU A 27 -18.84 -3.51 11.85
N ALA A 28 -18.24 -3.00 10.77
CA ALA A 28 -18.84 -1.96 9.94
C ALA A 28 -20.04 -2.47 9.12
N GLY A 29 -20.02 -3.74 8.72
CA GLY A 29 -20.99 -4.34 7.81
C GLY A 29 -20.72 -4.02 6.34
N LEU A 30 -21.08 -4.96 5.44
CA LEU A 30 -20.73 -4.90 4.02
C LEU A 30 -21.29 -3.69 3.26
N ALA A 31 -22.37 -3.08 3.75
CA ALA A 31 -22.99 -1.91 3.11
C ALA A 31 -22.36 -0.57 3.53
N ALA A 32 -21.54 -0.56 4.60
CA ALA A 32 -20.92 0.67 5.10
C ALA A 32 -20.01 1.31 4.04
N LYS A 33 -20.00 2.66 4.03
CA LYS A 33 -19.12 3.43 3.15
C LYS A 33 -17.69 3.42 3.67
N VAL A 34 -16.73 3.51 2.75
CA VAL A 34 -15.30 3.59 3.06
C VAL A 34 -14.84 5.03 2.84
N PRO A 35 -14.66 5.86 3.89
CA PRO A 35 -14.32 7.28 3.76
C PRO A 35 -13.04 7.55 2.96
N THR A 36 -12.04 6.68 3.08
CA THR A 36 -10.77 6.74 2.36
C THR A 36 -10.87 6.31 0.89
N CYS A 37 -11.94 5.60 0.53
CA CYS A 37 -12.29 5.18 -0.83
C CYS A 37 -13.74 5.55 -1.14
N PRO A 38 -14.08 6.82 -1.40
CA PRO A 38 -15.48 7.32 -1.36
C PRO A 38 -16.47 6.63 -2.30
N THR A 39 -15.98 5.96 -3.35
CA THR A 39 -16.82 5.20 -4.29
C THR A 39 -17.07 3.76 -3.82
N TRP A 40 -16.40 3.32 -2.74
CA TRP A 40 -16.47 1.97 -2.25
C TRP A 40 -17.39 1.82 -1.02
N THR A 41 -17.95 0.64 -0.91
CA THR A 41 -18.48 0.08 0.35
C THR A 41 -17.49 -0.98 0.85
N VAL A 42 -17.70 -1.45 2.07
CA VAL A 42 -16.95 -2.57 2.64
C VAL A 42 -17.02 -3.81 1.75
N ALA A 43 -18.17 -4.07 1.10
CA ALA A 43 -18.28 -5.18 0.14
C ALA A 43 -17.32 -5.02 -1.07
N HIS A 44 -17.10 -3.79 -1.55
CA HIS A 44 -16.11 -3.54 -2.60
C HIS A 44 -14.69 -3.79 -2.11
N LEU A 45 -14.37 -3.28 -0.91
CA LEU A 45 -13.07 -3.44 -0.28
C LEU A 45 -12.72 -4.92 -0.05
N VAL A 46 -13.63 -5.67 0.57
CA VAL A 46 -13.41 -7.09 0.86
C VAL A 46 -13.36 -7.92 -0.42
N GLY A 47 -14.22 -7.63 -1.41
CA GLY A 47 -14.21 -8.29 -2.72
C GLY A 47 -12.90 -8.05 -3.48
N HIS A 48 -12.39 -6.82 -3.44
CA HIS A 48 -11.09 -6.46 -4.01
C HIS A 48 -9.96 -7.25 -3.32
N GLN A 49 -9.88 -7.18 -2.01
CA GLN A 49 -8.79 -7.83 -1.28
C GLN A 49 -8.85 -9.36 -1.36
N ALA A 50 -10.05 -9.95 -1.43
CA ALA A 50 -10.23 -11.39 -1.65
C ALA A 50 -9.71 -11.83 -3.03
N MET A 51 -9.90 -11.00 -4.06
CA MET A 51 -9.32 -11.21 -5.40
C MET A 51 -7.80 -11.10 -5.33
N VAL A 52 -7.26 -10.02 -4.76
CA VAL A 52 -5.82 -9.74 -4.72
C VAL A 52 -5.04 -10.84 -3.99
N HIS A 53 -5.56 -11.33 -2.84
CA HIS A 53 -4.92 -12.43 -2.13
C HIS A 53 -4.84 -13.71 -2.96
N ARG A 54 -5.91 -14.09 -3.68
CA ARG A 54 -5.90 -15.29 -4.51
C ARG A 54 -5.04 -15.13 -5.75
N TRP A 55 -5.08 -13.96 -6.36
CA TRP A 55 -4.22 -13.63 -7.50
C TRP A 55 -2.73 -13.74 -7.14
N ALA A 56 -2.35 -13.19 -5.97
CA ALA A 56 -1.00 -13.34 -5.44
C ALA A 56 -0.65 -14.80 -5.14
N ALA A 57 -1.58 -15.54 -4.51
CA ALA A 57 -1.37 -16.96 -4.21
C ALA A 57 -1.22 -17.81 -5.48
N ALA A 58 -1.94 -17.49 -6.56
CA ALA A 58 -1.80 -18.14 -7.86
C ALA A 58 -0.39 -17.93 -8.43
N HIS A 59 0.11 -16.68 -8.45
CA HIS A 59 1.49 -16.40 -8.89
C HIS A 59 2.55 -17.12 -8.04
N LEU A 60 2.35 -17.19 -6.73
CA LEU A 60 3.28 -17.87 -5.82
C LEU A 60 3.34 -19.38 -6.04
N ARG A 61 2.22 -20.00 -6.48
CA ARG A 61 2.11 -21.45 -6.71
C ARG A 61 2.35 -21.85 -8.17
N GLY A 62 2.39 -20.89 -9.09
CA GLY A 62 2.42 -21.15 -10.53
C GLY A 62 1.07 -21.61 -11.09
N ASP A 63 -0.03 -21.31 -10.40
CA ASP A 63 -1.40 -21.52 -10.90
C ASP A 63 -1.76 -20.41 -11.91
N ASP A 64 -2.86 -20.60 -12.65
CA ASP A 64 -3.38 -19.59 -13.57
C ASP A 64 -4.03 -18.41 -12.82
N PRO A 65 -3.43 -17.20 -12.81
CA PRO A 65 -3.97 -16.04 -12.13
C PRO A 65 -5.24 -15.50 -12.80
N ASP A 66 -5.46 -15.77 -14.09
CA ASP A 66 -6.65 -15.32 -14.82
C ASP A 66 -7.89 -16.16 -14.46
N ALA A 67 -7.71 -17.32 -13.83
CA ALA A 67 -8.80 -18.13 -13.28
C ALA A 67 -9.41 -17.54 -11.99
N VAL A 68 -8.77 -16.51 -11.38
CA VAL A 68 -9.28 -15.89 -10.14
C VAL A 68 -10.50 -15.00 -10.46
N PRO A 69 -11.65 -15.22 -9.78
CA PRO A 69 -12.84 -14.40 -10.01
C PRO A 69 -12.59 -12.92 -9.74
N GLY A 70 -13.14 -12.04 -10.59
CA GLY A 70 -12.96 -10.61 -10.49
C GLY A 70 -13.68 -10.00 -9.27
N GLN A 71 -13.18 -8.86 -8.76
CA GLN A 71 -13.73 -8.17 -7.60
C GLN A 71 -15.24 -7.84 -7.74
N THR A 72 -15.72 -7.58 -8.96
CA THR A 72 -17.14 -7.27 -9.22
C THR A 72 -18.05 -8.48 -9.00
N GLU A 73 -17.56 -9.68 -9.29
CA GLU A 73 -18.24 -10.92 -8.98
C GLU A 73 -18.19 -11.21 -7.49
N LEU A 74 -16.99 -11.15 -6.90
CA LEU A 74 -16.75 -11.50 -5.52
C LEU A 74 -17.56 -10.67 -4.53
N ARG A 75 -17.68 -9.35 -4.74
CA ARG A 75 -18.46 -8.46 -3.85
C ARG A 75 -19.94 -8.82 -3.73
N ARG A 76 -20.47 -9.68 -4.60
CA ARG A 76 -21.87 -10.15 -4.60
C ARG A 76 -22.07 -11.48 -3.89
N ARG A 77 -21.00 -12.11 -3.44
CA ARG A 77 -21.07 -13.39 -2.76
C ARG A 77 -21.79 -13.25 -1.42
N PRO A 78 -22.70 -14.18 -1.08
CA PRO A 78 -23.35 -14.18 0.22
C PRO A 78 -22.38 -14.56 1.36
N ASP A 79 -21.31 -15.32 1.05
CA ASP A 79 -20.26 -15.80 1.95
C ASP A 79 -18.97 -14.98 1.83
N LEU A 80 -19.04 -13.70 1.44
CA LEU A 80 -17.88 -12.88 1.07
C LEU A 80 -16.81 -12.79 2.17
N LEU A 81 -17.22 -12.64 3.43
CA LEU A 81 -16.28 -12.54 4.57
C LEU A 81 -15.55 -13.86 4.82
N GLU A 82 -16.27 -14.98 4.74
CA GLU A 82 -15.66 -16.31 4.83
C GLU A 82 -14.72 -16.57 3.65
N TYR A 83 -15.17 -16.22 2.45
CA TYR A 83 -14.35 -16.32 1.24
C TYR A 83 -13.06 -15.50 1.37
N PHE A 84 -13.12 -14.29 1.91
CA PHE A 84 -11.93 -13.48 2.19
C PHE A 84 -11.02 -14.15 3.22
N ALA A 85 -11.57 -14.64 4.35
CA ALA A 85 -10.79 -15.29 5.40
C ALA A 85 -10.03 -16.53 4.88
N ASN A 86 -10.68 -17.33 4.03
CA ASN A 86 -10.06 -18.46 3.36
C ASN A 86 -8.91 -18.00 2.42
N GLY A 87 -9.12 -16.93 1.63
CA GLY A 87 -8.08 -16.35 0.76
C GLY A 87 -6.89 -15.78 1.51
N LEU A 88 -7.12 -15.16 2.69
CA LEU A 88 -6.04 -14.73 3.57
C LEU A 88 -5.19 -15.94 4.04
N THR A 89 -5.85 -17.01 4.45
CA THR A 89 -5.16 -18.25 4.84
C THR A 89 -4.34 -18.83 3.69
N GLU A 90 -4.92 -18.85 2.48
CA GLU A 90 -4.27 -19.35 1.26
C GLU A 90 -3.03 -18.53 0.89
N VAL A 91 -3.11 -17.19 0.88
CA VAL A 91 -1.95 -16.36 0.51
C VAL A 91 -0.84 -16.44 1.55
N VAL A 92 -1.18 -16.50 2.85
CA VAL A 92 -0.18 -16.69 3.92
C VAL A 92 0.51 -18.05 3.78
N ALA A 93 -0.24 -19.10 3.48
CA ALA A 93 0.33 -20.44 3.25
C ALA A 93 1.21 -20.46 2.00
N ALA A 94 0.78 -19.86 0.89
CA ALA A 94 1.54 -19.77 -0.34
C ALA A 94 2.85 -18.99 -0.15
N LEU A 95 2.82 -17.85 0.55
CA LEU A 95 4.02 -17.09 0.90
C LEU A 95 5.01 -17.93 1.71
N ARG A 96 4.54 -18.63 2.74
CA ARG A 96 5.41 -19.47 3.58
C ARG A 96 6.03 -20.64 2.81
N ALA A 97 5.30 -21.21 1.86
CA ALA A 97 5.75 -22.33 1.04
C ALA A 97 6.63 -21.92 -0.15
N ALA A 98 6.62 -20.63 -0.53
CA ALA A 98 7.36 -20.13 -1.68
C ALA A 98 8.87 -20.35 -1.52
N PRO A 99 9.56 -20.98 -2.50
CA PRO A 99 10.99 -21.22 -2.43
C PRO A 99 11.78 -19.90 -2.60
N PRO A 100 13.02 -19.83 -2.08
CA PRO A 100 13.85 -18.62 -2.20
C PRO A 100 14.14 -18.19 -3.65
N ASP A 101 14.19 -19.15 -4.56
CA ASP A 101 14.46 -18.98 -5.99
C ASP A 101 13.19 -18.94 -6.85
N LEU A 102 12.05 -18.61 -6.24
CA LEU A 102 10.76 -18.51 -6.93
C LEU A 102 10.87 -17.71 -8.23
N GLN A 103 10.42 -18.33 -9.33
CA GLN A 103 10.26 -17.65 -10.60
C GLN A 103 8.77 -17.30 -10.79
N ALA A 104 8.42 -16.04 -10.59
CA ALA A 104 7.06 -15.54 -10.77
C ALA A 104 7.10 -14.12 -11.35
N MET A 105 6.02 -13.71 -11.97
CA MET A 105 5.85 -12.36 -12.49
C MET A 105 5.99 -11.32 -11.36
N THR A 106 6.69 -10.23 -11.65
CA THR A 106 6.79 -9.04 -10.80
C THR A 106 6.49 -7.79 -11.63
N PHE A 107 6.01 -6.73 -11.03
CA PHE A 107 5.57 -5.55 -11.77
C PHE A 107 6.12 -4.21 -11.23
N LEU A 108 6.95 -4.24 -10.18
CA LEU A 108 7.70 -3.05 -9.73
C LEU A 108 9.13 -3.08 -10.26
N HIS A 109 9.78 -1.89 -10.22
CA HIS A 109 11.20 -1.77 -10.55
C HIS A 109 12.10 -2.29 -9.42
N ASP A 110 13.34 -2.63 -9.79
CA ASP A 110 14.42 -3.02 -8.86
C ASP A 110 14.08 -4.20 -7.92
N VAL A 111 13.22 -5.10 -8.41
CA VAL A 111 12.87 -6.33 -7.69
C VAL A 111 14.06 -7.30 -7.71
N THR A 112 14.55 -7.67 -6.53
CA THR A 112 15.69 -8.59 -6.38
C THR A 112 15.28 -10.06 -6.50
N ASP A 113 14.10 -10.40 -5.97
CA ASP A 113 13.52 -11.74 -6.05
C ASP A 113 11.99 -11.68 -5.98
N ALA A 114 11.33 -12.61 -6.67
CA ALA A 114 9.88 -12.64 -6.75
C ALA A 114 9.19 -12.98 -5.42
N ARG A 115 9.82 -13.83 -4.61
CA ARG A 115 9.29 -14.24 -3.31
C ARG A 115 9.15 -13.04 -2.37
N THR A 116 10.22 -12.26 -2.20
CA THR A 116 10.21 -11.05 -1.35
C THR A 116 9.30 -9.98 -1.93
N PHE A 117 9.29 -9.81 -3.27
CA PHE A 117 8.35 -8.91 -3.93
C PHE A 117 6.91 -9.20 -3.54
N TRP A 118 6.45 -10.45 -3.67
CA TRP A 118 5.06 -10.81 -3.37
C TRP A 118 4.74 -10.64 -1.89
N ALA A 119 5.67 -10.99 -0.99
CA ALA A 119 5.48 -10.82 0.44
C ALA A 119 5.35 -9.33 0.83
N ARG A 120 6.26 -8.49 0.32
CA ARG A 120 6.25 -7.03 0.53
C ARG A 120 4.98 -6.41 -0.03
N ARG A 121 4.64 -6.73 -1.29
CA ARG A 121 3.46 -6.16 -1.95
C ARG A 121 2.17 -6.51 -1.22
N GLN A 122 2.02 -7.78 -0.81
CA GLN A 122 0.84 -8.21 -0.06
C GLN A 122 0.78 -7.58 1.34
N ALA A 123 1.92 -7.38 1.99
CA ALA A 123 1.98 -6.70 3.28
C ALA A 123 1.45 -5.26 3.18
N HIS A 124 1.92 -4.49 2.19
CA HIS A 124 1.45 -3.10 2.02
C HIS A 124 0.03 -3.01 1.51
N GLU A 125 -0.35 -3.85 0.55
CA GLU A 125 -1.71 -3.92 0.02
C GLU A 125 -2.71 -4.19 1.14
N THR A 126 -2.45 -5.24 1.94
CA THR A 126 -3.35 -5.61 3.03
C THR A 126 -3.36 -4.57 4.14
N THR A 127 -2.22 -3.92 4.44
CA THR A 127 -2.15 -2.87 5.47
C THR A 127 -2.97 -1.63 5.06
N VAL A 128 -2.81 -1.13 3.85
CA VAL A 128 -3.58 0.03 3.35
C VAL A 128 -5.08 -0.27 3.41
N HIS A 129 -5.48 -1.45 3.00
CA HIS A 129 -6.89 -1.83 2.99
C HIS A 129 -7.44 -2.21 4.38
N ALA A 130 -6.59 -2.58 5.34
CA ALA A 130 -6.99 -2.68 6.74
C ALA A 130 -7.31 -1.29 7.34
N VAL A 131 -6.54 -0.27 6.97
CA VAL A 131 -6.83 1.14 7.33
C VAL A 131 -8.13 1.62 6.66
N ASP A 132 -8.40 1.22 5.43
CA ASP A 132 -9.66 1.52 4.74
C ASP A 132 -10.87 0.87 5.46
N ALA A 133 -10.71 -0.35 5.96
CA ALA A 133 -11.75 -1.03 6.75
C ALA A 133 -11.98 -0.36 8.12
N LEU A 134 -10.91 0.06 8.79
CA LEU A 134 -11.00 0.84 10.02
C LEU A 134 -11.72 2.18 9.79
N ALA A 135 -11.42 2.86 8.69
CA ALA A 135 -12.11 4.09 8.31
C ALA A 135 -13.63 3.88 8.16
N ALA A 136 -14.06 2.71 7.66
CA ALA A 136 -15.48 2.38 7.56
C ALA A 136 -16.15 2.17 8.94
N VAL A 137 -15.44 1.59 9.91
CA VAL A 137 -15.89 1.48 11.30
C VAL A 137 -16.05 2.86 11.94
N LEU A 138 -15.02 3.72 11.77
CA LEU A 138 -15.00 5.06 12.38
C LEU A 138 -15.93 6.06 11.67
N GLY A 139 -16.33 5.80 10.43
CA GLY A 139 -17.07 6.75 9.59
C GLY A 139 -16.25 7.97 9.14
N ARG A 140 -14.93 7.96 9.34
CA ARG A 140 -13.97 9.02 8.98
C ARG A 140 -12.60 8.43 8.68
N VAL A 141 -11.69 9.28 8.19
CA VAL A 141 -10.26 8.91 8.09
C VAL A 141 -9.69 8.69 9.49
N PRO A 142 -9.02 7.57 9.76
CA PRO A 142 -8.37 7.34 11.05
C PRO A 142 -7.15 8.24 11.22
N THR A 143 -6.84 8.58 12.47
CA THR A 143 -5.54 9.20 12.82
C THR A 143 -4.43 8.15 12.69
N GLU A 144 -3.17 8.61 12.64
CA GLU A 144 -2.01 7.72 12.67
C GLU A 144 -2.05 6.73 13.85
N ALA A 145 -2.35 7.24 15.05
CA ALA A 145 -2.40 6.44 16.27
C ALA A 145 -3.48 5.35 16.21
N GLU A 146 -4.65 5.64 15.63
CA GLU A 146 -5.74 4.67 15.45
C GLU A 146 -5.39 3.62 14.39
N ALA A 147 -4.70 4.02 13.32
CA ALA A 147 -4.28 3.11 12.26
C ALA A 147 -3.23 2.10 12.75
N GLY A 148 -2.40 2.48 13.73
CA GLY A 148 -1.47 1.58 14.42
C GLY A 148 -0.43 0.93 13.51
N VAL A 149 -0.04 1.59 12.42
CA VAL A 149 0.98 1.07 11.50
C VAL A 149 2.35 1.13 12.18
N PRO A 150 3.08 0.00 12.29
CA PRO A 150 4.42 0.03 12.88
C PRO A 150 5.38 0.92 12.07
N PRO A 151 6.30 1.68 12.72
CA PRO A 151 7.23 2.57 12.03
C PRO A 151 8.02 1.90 10.91
N GLN A 152 8.50 0.67 11.13
CA GLN A 152 9.27 -0.07 10.13
C GLN A 152 8.43 -0.46 8.89
N VAL A 153 7.13 -0.73 9.09
CA VAL A 153 6.19 -0.98 7.99
C VAL A 153 5.90 0.32 7.25
N GLY A 154 5.77 1.44 7.98
CA GLY A 154 5.64 2.76 7.39
C GLY A 154 6.81 3.12 6.49
N ASP A 155 8.04 3.01 7.01
CA ASP A 155 9.28 3.27 6.25
C ASP A 155 9.37 2.43 4.97
N ASP A 156 9.13 1.13 5.10
CA ASP A 156 9.21 0.22 3.96
C ASP A 156 8.12 0.50 2.93
N GLY A 157 6.92 0.90 3.39
CA GLY A 157 5.82 1.25 2.51
C GLY A 157 6.00 2.58 1.79
N VAL A 158 6.61 3.57 2.44
CA VAL A 158 7.05 4.81 1.77
C VAL A 158 8.08 4.50 0.68
N ASP A 159 9.05 3.64 0.99
CA ASP A 159 10.08 3.23 0.04
C ASP A 159 9.50 2.46 -1.17
N GLU A 160 8.59 1.49 -0.92
CA GLU A 160 7.91 0.76 -2.01
C GLU A 160 7.12 1.71 -2.91
N LEU A 161 6.40 2.66 -2.31
CA LEU A 161 5.59 3.61 -3.07
C LEU A 161 6.45 4.53 -3.93
N LEU A 162 7.46 5.16 -3.33
CA LEU A 162 8.29 6.13 -4.01
C LEU A 162 9.20 5.49 -5.07
N ARG A 163 9.94 4.44 -4.70
CA ARG A 163 10.91 3.79 -5.59
C ARG A 163 10.29 2.76 -6.53
N GLY A 164 9.27 2.04 -6.07
CA GLY A 164 8.65 0.96 -6.84
C GLY A 164 7.54 1.44 -7.77
N PHE A 165 6.59 2.22 -7.25
CA PHE A 165 5.42 2.63 -8.03
C PHE A 165 5.63 3.90 -8.84
N PHE A 166 6.14 4.96 -8.21
CA PHE A 166 6.12 6.28 -8.84
C PHE A 166 7.30 6.58 -9.77
N THR A 167 8.35 5.77 -9.73
CA THR A 167 9.42 5.82 -10.74
C THR A 167 9.01 5.18 -12.07
N ARG A 168 7.80 4.59 -12.15
CA ARG A 168 7.30 3.91 -13.36
C ARG A 168 6.64 4.90 -14.31
N GLY A 169 7.20 5.01 -15.51
CA GLY A 169 6.61 5.81 -16.58
C GLY A 169 6.70 7.33 -16.34
N ARG A 170 5.84 8.06 -17.03
CA ARG A 170 5.84 9.53 -16.97
C ARG A 170 5.22 10.02 -15.65
N SER A 171 5.89 10.98 -15.02
CA SER A 171 5.40 11.60 -13.78
C SER A 171 4.12 12.42 -14.01
N ARG A 172 3.09 12.12 -13.22
CA ARG A 172 1.87 12.93 -13.18
C ARG A 172 1.98 14.13 -12.23
N LEU A 173 3.07 14.20 -11.44
CA LEU A 173 3.36 15.35 -10.58
C LEU A 173 4.03 16.49 -11.33
N TYR A 174 4.75 16.17 -12.41
CA TYR A 174 5.46 17.15 -13.22
C TYR A 174 4.47 18.04 -13.99
N ASP A 175 4.59 19.35 -13.78
CA ASP A 175 3.74 20.36 -14.42
C ASP A 175 4.49 21.22 -15.48
N GLY A 176 5.73 20.83 -15.78
CA GLY A 176 6.61 21.57 -16.68
C GLY A 176 7.78 22.25 -15.96
N THR A 177 7.75 22.32 -14.63
CA THR A 177 8.83 22.87 -13.80
C THR A 177 9.41 21.78 -12.91
N PRO A 178 10.69 21.40 -13.06
CA PRO A 178 11.33 20.45 -12.18
C PRO A 178 11.40 20.97 -10.74
N CYS A 179 11.13 20.11 -9.76
CA CYS A 179 11.29 20.44 -8.35
C CYS A 179 11.80 19.25 -7.54
N THR A 180 12.28 19.52 -6.33
CA THR A 180 12.79 18.52 -5.40
C THR A 180 11.91 18.46 -4.15
N LEU A 181 11.42 17.26 -3.86
CA LEU A 181 10.65 16.95 -2.65
C LEU A 181 11.53 16.13 -1.70
N HIS A 182 11.68 16.60 -0.47
CA HIS A 182 12.30 15.84 0.62
C HIS A 182 11.22 15.25 1.52
N VAL A 183 11.08 13.94 1.55
CA VAL A 183 10.21 13.19 2.47
C VAL A 183 11.07 12.73 3.64
N ARG A 184 10.69 13.07 4.88
CA ARG A 184 11.49 12.82 6.08
C ARG A 184 10.68 12.19 7.20
N ALA A 185 11.02 10.96 7.59
CA ALA A 185 10.49 10.30 8.78
C ALA A 185 11.23 10.78 10.02
N THR A 186 10.49 11.36 10.98
CA THR A 186 11.06 12.00 12.17
C THR A 186 11.42 11.01 13.27
N ASP A 187 10.71 9.89 13.34
CA ASP A 187 10.88 8.82 14.33
C ASP A 187 11.97 7.81 13.95
N THR A 188 12.09 7.45 12.67
CA THR A 188 13.06 6.48 12.18
C THR A 188 14.31 7.12 11.59
N ARG A 189 14.30 8.44 11.37
CA ARG A 189 15.35 9.23 10.72
C ARG A 189 15.62 8.83 9.26
N ARG A 190 14.69 8.13 8.63
CA ARG A 190 14.75 7.82 7.20
C ARG A 190 14.34 9.04 6.39
N SER A 191 14.92 9.17 5.18
CA SER A 191 14.50 10.21 4.25
C SER A 191 14.64 9.74 2.81
N TRP A 192 13.86 10.38 1.95
CA TRP A 192 13.83 10.14 0.51
C TRP A 192 13.87 11.50 -0.20
N TRP A 193 14.79 11.63 -1.13
CA TRP A 193 14.89 12.79 -1.99
C TRP A 193 14.29 12.45 -3.34
N VAL A 194 13.15 13.07 -3.64
CA VAL A 194 12.36 12.80 -4.83
C VAL A 194 12.54 13.96 -5.80
N ARG A 195 13.21 13.72 -6.92
CA ARG A 195 13.21 14.67 -8.02
C ARG A 195 11.97 14.46 -8.86
N VAL A 196 11.17 15.51 -8.95
CA VAL A 196 9.97 15.58 -9.77
C VAL A 196 10.34 16.22 -11.10
N ASP A 197 10.37 15.42 -12.15
CA ASP A 197 10.67 15.80 -13.52
C ASP A 197 9.73 15.00 -14.44
N GLU A 198 9.99 14.90 -15.74
CA GLU A 198 9.24 14.02 -16.66
C GLU A 198 9.13 12.58 -16.15
N GLN A 199 10.15 12.13 -15.45
CA GLN A 199 10.16 10.90 -14.67
C GLN A 199 10.52 11.21 -13.20
N LEU A 200 9.91 10.53 -12.26
CA LEU A 200 10.31 10.60 -10.87
C LEU A 200 11.58 9.78 -10.63
N THR A 201 12.54 10.37 -9.93
CA THR A 201 13.71 9.65 -9.43
C THR A 201 13.84 9.86 -7.94
N VAL A 202 14.38 8.85 -7.24
CA VAL A 202 14.51 8.86 -5.78
C VAL A 202 15.95 8.53 -5.38
N ALA A 203 16.54 9.41 -4.57
CA ALA A 203 17.88 9.28 -4.00
C ALA A 203 17.81 9.19 -2.46
N ASP A 204 18.91 8.78 -1.84
CA ASP A 204 19.03 8.73 -0.37
C ASP A 204 19.53 10.06 0.21
N ASP A 205 20.12 10.92 -0.62
CA ASP A 205 20.65 12.22 -0.26
C ASP A 205 20.28 13.27 -1.31
N GLY A 206 20.39 14.55 -0.92
CA GLY A 206 20.12 15.71 -1.76
C GLY A 206 20.33 16.99 -1.00
N ALA A 207 20.11 18.12 -1.67
CA ALA A 207 20.26 19.46 -1.10
C ALA A 207 19.15 20.39 -1.63
N ASP A 208 18.87 21.45 -0.86
CA ASP A 208 17.97 22.54 -1.23
C ASP A 208 16.61 22.08 -1.78
N PRO A 209 15.78 21.40 -0.97
CA PRO A 209 14.47 20.93 -1.41
C PRO A 209 13.51 22.11 -1.59
N ASP A 210 12.72 22.08 -2.68
CA ASP A 210 11.63 23.04 -2.90
C ASP A 210 10.45 22.78 -1.94
N VAL A 211 10.29 21.52 -1.55
CA VAL A 211 9.22 21.08 -0.63
C VAL A 211 9.78 20.07 0.36
N VAL A 212 9.44 20.23 1.63
CA VAL A 212 9.69 19.21 2.66
C VAL A 212 8.36 18.69 3.18
N VAL A 213 8.22 17.38 3.22
CA VAL A 213 7.09 16.67 3.85
C VAL A 213 7.67 15.83 4.98
N GLN A 214 7.24 16.08 6.21
CA GLN A 214 7.74 15.37 7.38
C GLN A 214 6.63 14.90 8.31
N GLY A 215 6.90 13.83 9.03
CA GLY A 215 6.03 13.22 10.01
C GLY A 215 6.65 11.93 10.53
N SER A 216 5.93 11.17 11.34
CA SER A 216 6.35 9.80 11.62
C SER A 216 6.34 8.94 10.34
N ALA A 217 7.02 7.82 10.34
CA ALA A 217 7.01 6.90 9.20
C ALA A 217 5.58 6.42 8.86
N ALA A 218 4.76 6.17 9.88
CA ALA A 218 3.37 5.78 9.70
C ALA A 218 2.52 6.90 9.10
N ALA A 219 2.66 8.14 9.61
CA ALA A 219 1.95 9.31 9.08
C ALA A 219 2.30 9.57 7.60
N LEU A 220 3.59 9.52 7.26
CA LEU A 220 4.06 9.65 5.87
C LEU A 220 3.48 8.55 4.97
N TYR A 221 3.53 7.30 5.42
CA TYR A 221 2.96 6.18 4.68
C TYR A 221 1.48 6.40 4.37
N LEU A 222 0.68 6.75 5.39
CA LEU A 222 -0.75 6.99 5.22
C LEU A 222 -1.03 8.21 4.33
N ALA A 223 -0.30 9.31 4.53
CA ALA A 223 -0.49 10.52 3.75
C ALA A 223 -0.15 10.32 2.27
N LEU A 224 0.95 9.64 1.95
CA LEU A 224 1.37 9.36 0.58
C LEU A 224 0.44 8.37 -0.13
N TRP A 225 -0.21 7.46 0.61
CA TRP A 225 -1.29 6.63 0.11
C TRP A 225 -2.68 7.31 0.12
N ASN A 226 -2.77 8.60 0.49
CA ASN A 226 -4.02 9.37 0.61
C ASN A 226 -5.00 8.78 1.67
N ARG A 227 -4.47 8.27 2.79
CA ARG A 227 -5.23 7.70 3.92
C ARG A 227 -5.06 8.48 5.21
N GLY A 228 -4.45 9.66 5.15
CA GLY A 228 -4.21 10.53 6.30
C GLY A 228 -3.60 11.85 5.88
N ASP A 229 -3.45 12.75 6.83
CA ASP A 229 -2.81 14.06 6.66
C ASP A 229 -2.05 14.53 7.89
N ASP A 230 -1.70 13.62 8.80
CA ASP A 230 -0.92 13.90 10.03
C ASP A 230 0.56 14.19 9.69
N ILE A 231 0.80 15.07 8.73
CA ILE A 231 2.12 15.46 8.22
C ILE A 231 2.30 16.97 8.24
N GLU A 232 3.54 17.40 8.38
CA GLU A 232 3.94 18.79 8.21
C GLU A 232 4.51 19.00 6.81
N VAL A 233 4.12 20.11 6.19
CA VAL A 233 4.60 20.52 4.86
C VAL A 233 5.22 21.91 4.96
N SER A 234 6.41 22.06 4.37
CA SER A 234 7.03 23.38 4.19
C SER A 234 7.52 23.55 2.75
N GLY A 235 7.58 24.80 2.29
CA GLY A 235 7.84 25.12 0.88
C GLY A 235 6.57 25.18 0.04
N ASP A 236 6.59 24.70 -1.20
CA ASP A 236 5.45 24.76 -2.10
C ASP A 236 4.38 23.72 -1.80
N HIS A 237 3.34 24.12 -1.07
CA HIS A 237 2.20 23.28 -0.73
C HIS A 237 1.41 22.78 -1.96
N SER A 238 1.54 23.42 -3.12
CA SER A 238 0.81 23.02 -4.34
C SER A 238 1.23 21.63 -4.81
N LEU A 239 2.48 21.23 -4.57
CA LEU A 239 2.97 19.90 -4.91
C LEU A 239 2.23 18.81 -4.15
N VAL A 240 1.99 19.00 -2.84
CA VAL A 240 1.24 18.03 -2.02
C VAL A 240 -0.24 17.99 -2.43
N ALA A 241 -0.84 19.14 -2.75
CA ALA A 241 -2.20 19.17 -3.29
C ALA A 241 -2.30 18.42 -4.62
N ARG A 242 -1.32 18.58 -5.49
CA ARG A 242 -1.20 17.83 -6.76
C ARG A 242 -0.99 16.34 -6.52
N TRP A 243 -0.16 15.96 -5.53
CA TRP A 243 0.02 14.57 -5.12
C TRP A 243 -1.33 13.90 -4.82
N ARG A 244 -2.12 14.51 -3.96
CA ARG A 244 -3.43 13.97 -3.53
C ARG A 244 -4.41 13.72 -4.68
N THR A 245 -4.29 14.48 -5.75
CA THR A 245 -5.19 14.37 -6.92
C THR A 245 -4.66 13.46 -8.01
N THR A 246 -3.34 13.44 -8.23
CA THR A 246 -2.72 12.77 -9.38
C THR A 246 -2.10 11.42 -9.03
N GLN A 247 -1.55 11.28 -7.80
CA GLN A 247 -0.89 10.05 -7.36
C GLN A 247 -1.90 9.09 -6.73
N ARG A 248 -2.56 8.33 -7.58
CA ARG A 248 -3.50 7.28 -7.19
C ARG A 248 -3.16 6.00 -7.92
N ILE A 249 -2.85 4.96 -7.16
CA ILE A 249 -2.68 3.62 -7.72
C ILE A 249 -4.08 3.08 -8.00
N ARG A 250 -4.30 2.68 -9.25
CA ARG A 250 -5.54 2.05 -9.71
C ARG A 250 -5.20 0.69 -10.26
N TRP A 251 -5.89 -0.32 -9.82
CA TRP A 251 -5.90 -1.63 -10.43
C TRP A 251 -6.90 -1.58 -11.58
N SER A 252 -6.42 -1.69 -12.80
CA SER A 252 -7.24 -1.76 -14.04
C SER A 252 -7.31 -3.20 -14.49
#